data_5d9ea54b990022a95bc3f6c9b447d927
#
_entry.id   5d9ea54b990022a95bc3f6c9b447d927
#
_cell.length_a   1.000
_cell.length_b   1.000
_cell.length_c   1.000
_cell.angle_alpha   90.00
_cell.angle_beta   90.00
_cell.angle_gamma   90.00
#
_symmetry.space_group_name_H-M   'P 1'
#
loop_
_entity.id
_entity.type
_entity.pdbx_description
1 polymer ?
#
loop_
_entity_poly.entity_id
_entity_poly.type
_entity_poly.pdbx_seq_one_letter_code
_entity_poly.pdbx_strand_id
1 'polypeptide(L)'
;MVGIIKLFKNITSMVNVQEFRQRFISTIILSFLFLLLILLGNPYISFSFSILFSFVFFEYEKLNSKVLEKSQVCNILILQVILLFFTIFKIYKIEIASLFFNNNITFLLIAVLLNIIFLLYKKSNFINFLLSNLIIVSFFSLIVILQFPNGLYTILYAVILVSTMDIFAYLGGKLFGKRKIIPAISKGKTIEGTFIGLASTILISYFIKDLMNFNVIYSLIYGFFIGILAFSGDLLESAFKRKIGVKDSGKLIPGHGGLMDRFDGYFLVMPFLYISIN
;
A
#
# COMPACT_ATOMS: atom_id res chain seq x y z
N MET A 1 -13.62 -26.22 32.85
CA MET A 1 -12.43 -26.83 32.23
C MET A 1 -12.73 -27.51 30.87
N VAL A 2 -13.77 -28.32 30.74
CA VAL A 2 -14.16 -29.04 29.49
C VAL A 2 -14.50 -28.07 28.32
N GLY A 3 -15.10 -26.91 28.60
CA GLY A 3 -15.46 -25.91 27.58
C GLY A 3 -14.24 -25.23 26.91
N ILE A 4 -13.20 -24.95 27.68
CA ILE A 4 -11.96 -24.30 27.19
C ILE A 4 -11.18 -25.27 26.31
N ILE A 5 -11.11 -26.56 26.69
CA ILE A 5 -10.44 -27.62 25.90
C ILE A 5 -11.17 -27.86 24.58
N LYS A 6 -12.51 -27.77 24.56
CA LYS A 6 -13.33 -27.90 23.34
C LYS A 6 -13.15 -26.69 22.43
N LEU A 7 -13.00 -25.48 22.99
CA LEU A 7 -12.71 -24.24 22.27
C LEU A 7 -11.29 -24.30 21.63
N PHE A 8 -10.29 -24.75 22.36
CA PHE A 8 -8.94 -24.95 21.85
C PHE A 8 -8.88 -26.03 20.75
N LYS A 9 -9.58 -27.14 20.91
CA LYS A 9 -9.68 -28.19 19.88
C LYS A 9 -10.36 -27.70 18.60
N ASN A 10 -11.40 -26.87 18.70
CA ASN A 10 -12.07 -26.27 17.55
C ASN A 10 -11.20 -25.21 16.86
N ILE A 11 -10.39 -24.45 17.59
CA ILE A 11 -9.45 -23.49 17.03
C ILE A 11 -8.31 -24.20 16.29
N THR A 12 -7.77 -25.27 16.85
CA THR A 12 -6.68 -26.05 16.21
C THR A 12 -7.14 -26.85 15.00
N SER A 13 -8.41 -27.28 14.95
CA SER A 13 -8.97 -27.98 13.77
C SER A 13 -9.36 -27.03 12.63
N MET A 14 -9.52 -25.73 12.88
CA MET A 14 -9.84 -24.72 11.87
C MET A 14 -8.60 -24.06 11.23
N VAL A 15 -7.43 -24.20 11.83
CA VAL A 15 -6.19 -23.63 11.29
C VAL A 15 -5.52 -24.71 10.43
N ASN A 16 -5.52 -24.48 9.12
CA ASN A 16 -4.67 -25.26 8.22
C ASN A 16 -3.20 -24.99 8.59
N VAL A 17 -2.59 -25.93 9.33
CA VAL A 17 -1.23 -25.78 9.88
C VAL A 17 -0.21 -25.45 8.77
N GLN A 18 -0.41 -25.96 7.55
CA GLN A 18 0.45 -25.64 6.42
C GLN A 18 0.32 -24.18 5.98
N GLU A 19 -0.90 -23.65 5.89
CA GLU A 19 -1.11 -22.24 5.54
C GLU A 19 -0.59 -21.30 6.63
N PHE A 20 -0.80 -21.65 7.90
CA PHE A 20 -0.26 -20.86 9.02
C PHE A 20 1.27 -20.83 8.99
N ARG A 21 1.91 -21.99 8.77
CA ARG A 21 3.38 -22.10 8.65
C ARG A 21 3.91 -21.28 7.46
N GLN A 22 3.26 -21.36 6.30
CA GLN A 22 3.65 -20.56 5.13
C GLN A 22 3.54 -19.06 5.39
N ARG A 23 2.43 -18.62 6.01
CA ARG A 23 2.24 -17.22 6.40
C ARG A 23 3.31 -16.76 7.39
N PHE A 24 3.58 -17.55 8.40
CA PHE A 24 4.58 -17.22 9.42
C PHE A 24 5.99 -17.08 8.81
N ILE A 25 6.41 -18.04 7.98
CA ILE A 25 7.70 -17.99 7.30
C ILE A 25 7.81 -16.79 6.36
N SER A 26 6.80 -16.54 5.52
CA SER A 26 6.83 -15.40 4.59
C SER A 26 6.83 -14.06 5.33
N THR A 27 6.12 -13.92 6.46
CA THR A 27 6.18 -12.71 7.30
C THR A 27 7.59 -12.48 7.85
N ILE A 28 8.24 -13.51 8.38
CA ILE A 28 9.61 -13.38 8.90
C ILE A 28 10.58 -12.97 7.79
N ILE A 29 10.51 -13.62 6.63
CA ILE A 29 11.40 -13.30 5.50
C ILE A 29 11.19 -11.86 5.04
N LEU A 30 9.94 -11.42 4.86
CA LEU A 30 9.63 -10.06 4.43
C LEU A 30 10.05 -9.02 5.47
N SER A 31 9.82 -9.30 6.76
CA SER A 31 10.26 -8.41 7.84
C SER A 31 11.79 -8.29 7.90
N PHE A 32 12.50 -9.42 7.73
CA PHE A 32 13.95 -9.44 7.68
C PHE A 32 14.51 -8.67 6.48
N LEU A 33 13.94 -8.88 5.28
CA LEU A 33 14.32 -8.13 4.08
C LEU A 33 14.08 -6.63 4.24
N PHE A 34 12.93 -6.25 4.80
CA PHE A 34 12.61 -4.85 5.06
C PHE A 34 13.59 -4.22 6.07
N LEU A 35 13.91 -4.94 7.15
CA LEU A 35 14.91 -4.48 8.12
C LEU A 35 16.30 -4.33 7.48
N LEU A 36 16.71 -5.28 6.66
CA LEU A 36 17.97 -5.24 5.92
C LEU A 36 18.02 -4.01 5.01
N LEU A 37 16.93 -3.70 4.28
CA LEU A 37 16.85 -2.51 3.43
C LEU A 37 16.93 -1.22 4.24
N ILE A 38 16.35 -1.17 5.44
CA ILE A 38 16.47 -0.04 6.36
C ILE A 38 17.94 0.14 6.78
N LEU A 39 18.63 -0.94 7.13
CA LEU A 39 20.03 -0.91 7.54
C LEU A 39 20.97 -0.49 6.41
N LEU A 40 20.70 -0.91 5.18
CA LEU A 40 21.45 -0.50 3.99
C LEU A 40 21.19 0.96 3.63
N GLY A 41 20.04 1.50 4.02
CA GLY A 41 19.66 2.89 3.79
C GLY A 41 19.35 3.24 2.33
N ASN A 42 19.29 4.54 2.06
CA ASN A 42 19.19 5.06 0.71
C ASN A 42 20.60 5.02 0.05
N PRO A 43 20.77 4.54 -1.19
CA PRO A 43 19.79 4.38 -2.27
C PRO A 43 19.07 3.02 -2.35
N TYR A 44 19.52 2.00 -1.64
CA TYR A 44 19.03 0.61 -1.82
C TYR A 44 17.53 0.46 -1.58
N ILE A 45 17.01 1.11 -0.56
CA ILE A 45 15.58 1.09 -0.25
C ILE A 45 14.73 1.73 -1.37
N SER A 46 15.20 2.85 -1.96
CA SER A 46 14.51 3.51 -3.07
C SER A 46 14.48 2.65 -4.33
N PHE A 47 15.58 1.99 -4.67
CA PHE A 47 15.63 1.05 -5.79
C PHE A 47 14.71 -0.16 -5.56
N SER A 48 14.68 -0.68 -4.33
CA SER A 48 13.80 -1.80 -3.98
C SER A 48 12.33 -1.45 -4.18
N PHE A 49 11.89 -0.27 -3.74
CA PHE A 49 10.52 0.18 -3.98
C PHE A 49 10.22 0.45 -5.46
N SER A 50 11.18 0.92 -6.22
CA SER A 50 11.03 1.05 -7.67
C SER A 50 10.82 -0.31 -8.34
N ILE A 51 11.53 -1.36 -7.91
CA ILE A 51 11.33 -2.73 -8.40
C ILE A 51 9.97 -3.29 -7.95
N LEU A 52 9.59 -3.07 -6.68
CA LEU A 52 8.30 -3.49 -6.15
C LEU A 52 7.12 -2.87 -6.93
N PHE A 53 7.27 -1.63 -7.42
CA PHE A 53 6.29 -1.01 -8.30
C PHE A 53 5.99 -1.88 -9.53
N SER A 54 7.02 -2.41 -10.21
CA SER A 54 6.83 -3.28 -11.37
C SER A 54 5.98 -4.50 -11.05
N PHE A 55 6.22 -5.14 -9.91
CA PHE A 55 5.45 -6.32 -9.51
C PHE A 55 4.00 -5.97 -9.17
N VAL A 56 3.76 -4.88 -8.44
CA VAL A 56 2.40 -4.42 -8.11
C VAL A 56 1.64 -4.02 -9.38
N PHE A 57 2.30 -3.27 -10.27
CA PHE A 57 1.68 -2.84 -11.51
C PHE A 57 1.46 -4.01 -12.49
N PHE A 58 2.35 -5.01 -12.49
CA PHE A 58 2.20 -6.25 -13.23
C PHE A 58 0.98 -7.05 -12.73
N GLU A 59 0.80 -7.20 -11.41
CA GLU A 59 -0.41 -7.84 -10.84
C GLU A 59 -1.67 -7.08 -11.25
N TYR A 60 -1.67 -5.76 -11.16
CA TYR A 60 -2.78 -4.91 -11.58
C TYR A 60 -3.15 -5.15 -13.06
N GLU A 61 -2.18 -5.12 -13.98
CA GLU A 61 -2.42 -5.33 -15.41
C GLU A 61 -2.88 -6.76 -15.71
N LYS A 62 -2.33 -7.75 -15.01
CA LYS A 62 -2.74 -9.15 -15.13
C LYS A 62 -4.18 -9.39 -14.69
N LEU A 63 -4.68 -8.62 -13.74
CA LEU A 63 -6.09 -8.68 -13.32
C LEU A 63 -7.03 -8.11 -14.38
N ASN A 64 -6.59 -7.09 -15.12
CA ASN A 64 -7.40 -6.48 -16.19
C ASN A 64 -7.51 -7.36 -17.44
N SER A 65 -6.58 -8.28 -17.65
CA SER A 65 -6.54 -9.16 -18.82
C SER A 65 -6.13 -10.57 -18.42
N LYS A 66 -6.85 -11.58 -18.92
CA LYS A 66 -6.51 -12.99 -18.64
C LYS A 66 -5.10 -13.35 -19.14
N VAL A 67 -4.69 -12.73 -20.24
CA VAL A 67 -3.34 -12.84 -20.81
C VAL A 67 -2.83 -11.43 -21.04
N LEU A 68 -1.62 -11.13 -20.58
CA LEU A 68 -1.00 -9.83 -20.79
C LEU A 68 -0.72 -9.61 -22.28
N GLU A 69 -1.27 -8.55 -22.82
CA GLU A 69 -0.98 -8.11 -24.17
C GLU A 69 0.40 -7.43 -24.22
N LYS A 70 1.05 -7.46 -25.39
CA LYS A 70 2.34 -6.78 -25.61
C LYS A 70 2.28 -5.29 -25.24
N SER A 71 1.14 -4.63 -25.51
CA SER A 71 0.91 -3.22 -25.15
C SER A 71 0.95 -2.96 -23.66
N GLN A 72 0.40 -3.87 -22.84
CA GLN A 72 0.43 -3.77 -21.37
C GLN A 72 1.84 -3.97 -20.83
N VAL A 73 2.56 -4.97 -21.33
CA VAL A 73 3.96 -5.19 -20.96
C VAL A 73 4.81 -3.97 -21.33
N CYS A 74 4.59 -3.37 -22.49
CA CYS A 74 5.28 -2.15 -22.91
C CYS A 74 4.99 -0.98 -21.97
N ASN A 75 3.72 -0.79 -21.56
CA ASN A 75 3.34 0.25 -20.59
C ASN A 75 4.04 0.07 -19.24
N ILE A 76 4.06 -1.16 -18.71
CA ILE A 76 4.76 -1.48 -17.45
C ILE A 76 6.25 -1.11 -17.56
N LEU A 77 6.91 -1.52 -18.66
CA LEU A 77 8.32 -1.25 -18.87
C LEU A 77 8.62 0.25 -19.00
N ILE A 78 7.80 1.00 -19.73
CA ILE A 78 7.94 2.45 -19.89
C ILE A 78 7.83 3.13 -18.51
N LEU A 79 6.79 2.82 -17.75
CA LEU A 79 6.58 3.39 -16.42
C LEU A 79 7.72 3.03 -15.46
N GLN A 80 8.21 1.80 -15.54
CA GLN A 80 9.35 1.35 -14.74
C GLN A 80 10.63 2.11 -15.11
N VAL A 81 10.91 2.30 -16.38
CA VAL A 81 12.09 3.08 -16.83
C VAL A 81 12.01 4.52 -16.32
N ILE A 82 10.83 5.15 -16.40
CA ILE A 82 10.62 6.51 -15.88
C ILE A 82 10.89 6.56 -14.38
N LEU A 83 10.35 5.60 -13.61
CA LEU A 83 10.51 5.57 -12.16
C LEU A 83 11.97 5.29 -11.76
N LEU A 84 12.66 4.37 -12.45
CA LEU A 84 14.08 4.10 -12.24
C LEU A 84 14.95 5.32 -12.57
N PHE A 85 14.69 5.96 -13.72
CA PHE A 85 15.42 7.16 -14.11
C PHE A 85 15.22 8.28 -13.09
N PHE A 86 13.98 8.48 -12.62
CA PHE A 86 13.67 9.42 -11.54
C PHE A 86 14.43 9.07 -10.26
N THR A 87 14.46 7.80 -9.86
CA THR A 87 15.17 7.33 -8.66
C THR A 87 16.67 7.62 -8.75
N ILE A 88 17.28 7.30 -9.89
CA ILE A 88 18.71 7.58 -10.17
C ILE A 88 18.98 9.08 -10.12
N PHE A 89 18.14 9.87 -10.80
CA PHE A 89 18.27 11.32 -10.83
C PHE A 89 18.25 11.94 -9.42
N LYS A 90 17.32 11.48 -8.57
CA LYS A 90 17.22 11.98 -7.19
C LYS A 90 18.38 11.57 -6.30
N ILE A 91 18.86 10.33 -6.42
CA ILE A 91 19.96 9.82 -5.60
C ILE A 91 21.27 10.50 -5.96
N TYR A 92 21.59 10.61 -7.25
CA TYR A 92 22.89 11.11 -7.71
C TYR A 92 22.92 12.61 -7.99
N LYS A 93 21.82 13.35 -7.76
CA LYS A 93 21.69 14.81 -7.96
C LYS A 93 22.28 15.29 -9.28
N ILE A 94 21.93 14.61 -10.39
CA ILE A 94 22.49 14.88 -11.71
C ILE A 94 22.12 16.30 -12.16
N GLU A 95 23.08 17.21 -12.21
CA GLU A 95 22.88 18.66 -12.46
C GLU A 95 22.26 18.95 -13.82
N ILE A 96 22.65 18.22 -14.88
CA ILE A 96 22.14 18.44 -16.24
C ILE A 96 20.61 18.24 -16.31
N ALA A 97 20.07 17.29 -15.55
CA ALA A 97 18.65 17.04 -15.51
C ALA A 97 17.91 18.06 -14.65
N SER A 98 18.57 18.77 -13.73
CA SER A 98 17.96 19.85 -12.95
C SER A 98 17.54 21.04 -13.83
N LEU A 99 18.20 21.26 -14.96
CA LEU A 99 17.84 22.29 -15.92
C LEU A 99 16.49 22.04 -16.60
N PHE A 100 16.15 20.76 -16.82
CA PHE A 100 14.91 20.35 -17.49
C PHE A 100 13.83 19.84 -16.53
N PHE A 101 14.21 19.33 -15.37
CA PHE A 101 13.32 18.62 -14.44
C PHE A 101 13.49 19.12 -12.99
N ASN A 102 13.40 20.42 -12.82
CA ASN A 102 13.64 21.05 -11.51
C ASN A 102 12.63 20.64 -10.42
N ASN A 103 11.47 20.08 -10.83
CA ASN A 103 10.41 19.69 -9.90
C ASN A 103 10.11 18.19 -9.95
N ASN A 104 9.95 17.58 -8.78
CA ASN A 104 9.46 16.21 -8.63
C ASN A 104 8.18 15.94 -9.43
N ILE A 105 7.36 16.99 -9.58
CA ILE A 105 6.05 16.96 -10.24
C ILE A 105 6.17 16.63 -11.74
N THR A 106 7.23 17.08 -12.43
CA THR A 106 7.36 16.85 -13.90
C THR A 106 7.44 15.39 -14.27
N PHE A 107 8.24 14.58 -13.56
CA PHE A 107 8.31 13.13 -13.79
C PHE A 107 6.99 12.43 -13.49
N LEU A 108 6.33 12.83 -12.40
CA LEU A 108 5.02 12.31 -12.05
C LEU A 108 4.00 12.63 -13.14
N LEU A 109 3.95 13.87 -13.61
CA LEU A 109 3.03 14.27 -14.68
C LEU A 109 3.28 13.49 -15.97
N ILE A 110 4.55 13.28 -16.36
CA ILE A 110 4.89 12.48 -17.55
C ILE A 110 4.39 11.04 -17.37
N ALA A 111 4.66 10.40 -16.23
CA ALA A 111 4.23 9.02 -15.97
C ALA A 111 2.70 8.90 -15.99
N VAL A 112 2.00 9.82 -15.31
CA VAL A 112 0.53 9.85 -15.26
C VAL A 112 -0.06 10.13 -16.65
N LEU A 113 0.47 11.07 -17.41
CA LEU A 113 0.00 11.38 -18.77
C LEU A 113 0.17 10.19 -19.72
N LEU A 114 1.33 9.52 -19.71
CA LEU A 114 1.55 8.33 -20.54
C LEU A 114 0.58 7.21 -20.16
N ASN A 115 0.35 6.99 -18.86
CA ASN A 115 -0.63 6.01 -18.42
C ASN A 115 -2.07 6.40 -18.83
N ILE A 116 -2.44 7.67 -18.75
CA ILE A 116 -3.74 8.18 -19.22
C ILE A 116 -3.92 7.91 -20.72
N ILE A 117 -2.93 8.23 -21.54
CA ILE A 117 -2.96 7.99 -22.99
C ILE A 117 -3.16 6.49 -23.27
N PHE A 118 -2.41 5.63 -22.55
CA PHE A 118 -2.54 4.19 -22.67
C PHE A 118 -3.94 3.68 -22.29
N LEU A 119 -4.51 4.18 -21.20
CA LEU A 119 -5.85 3.79 -20.72
C LEU A 119 -6.96 4.26 -21.65
N LEU A 120 -6.82 5.45 -22.23
CA LEU A 120 -7.74 5.96 -23.25
C LEU A 120 -7.68 5.10 -24.51
N TYR A 121 -6.48 4.72 -24.98
CA TYR A 121 -6.30 3.80 -26.08
C TYR A 121 -6.99 2.46 -25.84
N LYS A 122 -6.91 1.91 -24.62
CA LYS A 122 -7.57 0.67 -24.21
C LYS A 122 -9.06 0.80 -23.86
N LYS A 123 -9.63 1.99 -23.90
CA LYS A 123 -11.01 2.28 -23.47
C LYS A 123 -11.31 1.75 -22.06
N SER A 124 -10.40 1.99 -21.14
CA SER A 124 -10.46 1.47 -19.76
C SER A 124 -11.62 2.07 -18.98
N ASN A 125 -12.16 1.30 -18.03
CA ASN A 125 -13.19 1.77 -17.11
C ASN A 125 -12.63 2.78 -16.10
N PHE A 126 -13.50 3.65 -15.56
CA PHE A 126 -13.13 4.67 -14.58
C PHE A 126 -12.38 4.13 -13.35
N ILE A 127 -12.81 2.97 -12.79
CA ILE A 127 -12.12 2.36 -11.63
C ILE A 127 -10.70 1.94 -12.00
N ASN A 128 -10.50 1.38 -13.19
CA ASN A 128 -9.17 1.02 -13.68
C ASN A 128 -8.29 2.26 -13.85
N PHE A 129 -8.87 3.32 -14.42
CA PHE A 129 -8.22 4.62 -14.57
C PHE A 129 -7.76 5.18 -13.21
N LEU A 130 -8.65 5.20 -12.24
CA LEU A 130 -8.37 5.72 -10.91
C LEU A 130 -7.27 4.91 -10.22
N LEU A 131 -7.40 3.58 -10.18
CA LEU A 131 -6.51 2.71 -9.42
C LEU A 131 -5.10 2.68 -10.03
N SER A 132 -4.96 2.60 -11.36
CA SER A 132 -3.63 2.61 -12.00
C SER A 132 -2.86 3.90 -11.73
N ASN A 133 -3.54 5.05 -11.82
CA ASN A 133 -2.90 6.32 -11.52
C ASN A 133 -2.58 6.47 -10.03
N LEU A 134 -3.43 5.96 -9.13
CA LEU A 134 -3.12 5.92 -7.69
C LEU A 134 -1.88 5.07 -7.38
N ILE A 135 -1.70 3.91 -8.02
CA ILE A 135 -0.50 3.09 -7.86
C ILE A 135 0.74 3.90 -8.28
N ILE A 136 0.71 4.56 -9.45
CA ILE A 136 1.83 5.37 -9.94
C ILE A 136 2.16 6.49 -8.95
N VAL A 137 1.16 7.28 -8.57
CA VAL A 137 1.32 8.44 -7.68
C VAL A 137 1.83 7.99 -6.31
N SER A 138 1.35 6.85 -5.80
CA SER A 138 1.74 6.31 -4.50
C SER A 138 3.20 5.90 -4.46
N PHE A 139 3.67 5.11 -5.42
CA PHE A 139 5.07 4.68 -5.47
C PHE A 139 6.02 5.84 -5.75
N PHE A 140 5.60 6.78 -6.60
CA PHE A 140 6.35 7.98 -6.84
C PHE A 140 6.50 8.82 -5.56
N SER A 141 5.40 9.05 -4.84
CA SER A 141 5.40 9.77 -3.56
C SER A 141 6.30 9.09 -2.52
N LEU A 142 6.23 7.75 -2.43
CA LEU A 142 7.06 6.97 -1.53
C LEU A 142 8.57 7.17 -1.80
N ILE A 143 8.97 7.12 -3.09
CA ILE A 143 10.39 7.32 -3.47
C ILE A 143 10.83 8.75 -3.17
N VAL A 144 9.98 9.75 -3.39
CA VAL A 144 10.31 11.15 -3.05
C VAL A 144 10.42 11.35 -1.55
N ILE A 145 9.50 10.79 -0.76
CA ILE A 145 9.55 10.87 0.70
C ILE A 145 10.89 10.32 1.23
N LEU A 146 11.39 9.22 0.68
CA LEU A 146 12.68 8.64 1.07
C LEU A 146 13.89 9.56 0.82
N GLN A 147 13.76 10.58 -0.02
CA GLN A 147 14.84 11.56 -0.26
C GLN A 147 14.87 12.69 0.78
N PHE A 148 13.82 12.86 1.58
CA PHE A 148 13.83 13.83 2.68
C PHE A 148 14.69 13.33 3.87
N PRO A 149 15.29 14.22 4.65
CA PRO A 149 16.14 13.83 5.80
C PRO A 149 15.45 12.87 6.77
N ASN A 150 14.16 13.05 7.01
CA ASN A 150 13.33 12.22 7.90
C ASN A 150 12.42 11.25 7.13
N GLY A 151 12.69 11.01 5.85
CA GLY A 151 11.81 10.23 4.98
C GLY A 151 11.58 8.80 5.46
N LEU A 152 12.61 8.16 5.99
CA LEU A 152 12.50 6.82 6.57
C LEU A 152 11.54 6.80 7.78
N TYR A 153 11.66 7.77 8.68
CA TYR A 153 10.74 7.89 9.84
C TYR A 153 9.31 8.14 9.40
N THR A 154 9.12 8.92 8.34
CA THR A 154 7.79 9.14 7.73
C THR A 154 7.18 7.84 7.22
N ILE A 155 7.97 7.01 6.54
CA ILE A 155 7.48 5.72 6.05
C ILE A 155 7.19 4.76 7.19
N LEU A 156 8.07 4.69 8.21
CA LEU A 156 7.84 3.88 9.40
C LEU A 156 6.56 4.32 10.13
N TYR A 157 6.35 5.61 10.28
CA TYR A 157 5.14 6.18 10.85
C TYR A 157 3.89 5.73 10.08
N ALA A 158 3.91 5.83 8.74
CA ALA A 158 2.83 5.35 7.89
C ALA A 158 2.59 3.84 8.04
N VAL A 159 3.65 3.03 8.04
CA VAL A 159 3.55 1.56 8.18
C VAL A 159 2.90 1.18 9.51
N ILE A 160 3.31 1.81 10.61
CA ILE A 160 2.71 1.56 11.92
C ILE A 160 1.23 1.93 11.93
N LEU A 161 0.85 3.09 11.41
CA LEU A 161 -0.53 3.56 11.45
C LEU A 161 -1.46 2.78 10.52
N VAL A 162 -1.03 2.46 9.28
CA VAL A 162 -1.81 1.62 8.36
C VAL A 162 -2.02 0.23 8.96
N SER A 163 -0.95 -0.40 9.48
CA SER A 163 -1.06 -1.71 10.14
C SER A 163 -1.97 -1.66 11.38
N THR A 164 -1.91 -0.57 12.15
CA THR A 164 -2.80 -0.36 13.29
C THR A 164 -4.26 -0.31 12.85
N MET A 165 -4.56 0.46 11.80
CA MET A 165 -5.92 0.55 11.25
C MET A 165 -6.45 -0.82 10.87
N ASP A 166 -5.67 -1.62 10.12
CA ASP A 166 -6.08 -2.93 9.65
C ASP A 166 -6.29 -3.93 10.79
N ILE A 167 -5.34 -4.00 11.73
CA ILE A 167 -5.41 -4.94 12.85
C ILE A 167 -6.60 -4.62 13.74
N PHE A 168 -6.75 -3.37 14.16
CA PHE A 168 -7.80 -2.99 15.11
C PHE A 168 -9.18 -2.91 14.46
N ALA A 169 -9.27 -2.56 13.15
CA ALA A 169 -10.52 -2.65 12.42
C ALA A 169 -10.98 -4.12 12.27
N TYR A 170 -10.06 -5.04 12.01
CA TYR A 170 -10.36 -6.48 11.95
C TYR A 170 -10.79 -7.03 13.30
N LEU A 171 -10.01 -6.77 14.37
CA LEU A 171 -10.32 -7.26 15.72
C LEU A 171 -11.63 -6.67 16.24
N GLY A 172 -11.80 -5.36 16.09
CA GLY A 172 -13.03 -4.66 16.50
C GLY A 172 -14.25 -5.15 15.72
N GLY A 173 -14.08 -5.37 14.41
CA GLY A 173 -15.13 -5.93 13.57
C GLY A 173 -15.51 -7.36 13.94
N LYS A 174 -14.54 -8.18 14.37
CA LYS A 174 -14.79 -9.56 14.81
C LYS A 174 -15.45 -9.63 16.19
N LEU A 175 -15.08 -8.75 17.11
CA LEU A 175 -15.59 -8.75 18.50
C LEU A 175 -16.92 -8.00 18.64
N PHE A 176 -17.07 -6.87 17.98
CA PHE A 176 -18.18 -5.94 18.17
C PHE A 176 -18.99 -5.66 16.91
N GLY A 177 -18.54 -6.14 15.73
CA GLY A 177 -19.15 -5.83 14.44
C GLY A 177 -20.57 -6.37 14.30
N LYS A 178 -21.53 -5.47 14.10
CA LYS A 178 -22.93 -5.77 13.85
C LYS A 178 -23.36 -5.33 12.44
N ARG A 179 -22.92 -4.15 12.01
CA ARG A 179 -23.34 -3.51 10.77
C ARG A 179 -22.23 -3.56 9.74
N LYS A 180 -22.46 -4.16 8.58
CA LYS A 180 -21.50 -4.18 7.47
C LYS A 180 -21.55 -2.87 6.71
N ILE A 181 -20.38 -2.35 6.29
CA ILE A 181 -20.28 -1.07 5.57
C ILE A 181 -20.76 -1.25 4.12
N ILE A 182 -20.08 -2.11 3.36
CA ILE A 182 -20.42 -2.38 1.95
C ILE A 182 -20.31 -3.88 1.71
N PRO A 183 -21.39 -4.66 1.97
CA PRO A 183 -21.37 -6.13 1.86
C PRO A 183 -21.02 -6.64 0.46
N ALA A 184 -21.34 -5.88 -0.58
CA ALA A 184 -21.06 -6.20 -1.97
C ALA A 184 -19.55 -6.19 -2.30
N ILE A 185 -18.78 -5.35 -1.63
CA ILE A 185 -17.34 -5.17 -1.86
C ILE A 185 -16.55 -6.00 -0.84
N SER A 186 -16.83 -5.83 0.44
CA SER A 186 -16.13 -6.50 1.53
C SER A 186 -17.11 -7.03 2.58
N LYS A 187 -17.22 -8.36 2.66
CA LYS A 187 -18.11 -9.03 3.63
C LYS A 187 -17.62 -8.95 5.07
N GLY A 188 -16.35 -8.63 5.28
CA GLY A 188 -15.71 -8.60 6.61
C GLY A 188 -15.68 -7.23 7.28
N LYS A 189 -15.77 -6.13 6.51
CA LYS A 189 -15.68 -4.77 7.05
C LYS A 189 -16.97 -4.32 7.71
N THR A 190 -16.88 -3.90 8.96
CA THR A 190 -18.00 -3.43 9.79
C THR A 190 -17.80 -1.99 10.24
N ILE A 191 -18.90 -1.27 10.46
CA ILE A 191 -18.87 0.12 10.92
C ILE A 191 -18.15 0.21 12.26
N GLU A 192 -18.51 -0.68 13.21
CA GLU A 192 -17.94 -0.71 14.55
C GLU A 192 -16.43 -1.00 14.50
N GLY A 193 -16.01 -1.96 13.64
CA GLY A 193 -14.61 -2.27 13.44
C GLY A 193 -13.82 -1.07 12.88
N THR A 194 -14.39 -0.36 11.91
CA THR A 194 -13.75 0.82 11.32
C THR A 194 -13.58 1.95 12.34
N PHE A 195 -14.59 2.18 13.21
CA PHE A 195 -14.47 3.17 14.28
C PHE A 195 -13.38 2.79 15.29
N ILE A 196 -13.29 1.51 15.68
CA ILE A 196 -12.26 1.02 16.61
C ILE A 196 -10.87 1.16 15.95
N GLY A 197 -10.73 0.78 14.67
CA GLY A 197 -9.50 0.97 13.92
C GLY A 197 -9.07 2.42 13.88
N LEU A 198 -9.99 3.33 13.53
CA LEU A 198 -9.72 4.77 13.44
C LEU A 198 -9.31 5.35 14.82
N ALA A 199 -10.04 5.03 15.88
CA ALA A 199 -9.71 5.47 17.24
C ALA A 199 -8.32 4.97 17.66
N SER A 200 -8.00 3.71 17.36
CA SER A 200 -6.68 3.13 17.66
C SER A 200 -5.57 3.79 16.85
N THR A 201 -5.81 4.12 15.59
CA THR A 201 -4.84 4.81 14.73
C THR A 201 -4.53 6.21 15.25
N ILE A 202 -5.55 6.96 15.68
CA ILE A 202 -5.39 8.28 16.32
C ILE A 202 -4.58 8.16 17.62
N LEU A 203 -4.91 7.17 18.44
CA LEU A 203 -4.23 6.94 19.72
C LEU A 203 -2.75 6.57 19.53
N ILE A 204 -2.46 5.62 18.61
CA ILE A 204 -1.08 5.21 18.32
C ILE A 204 -0.30 6.37 17.71
N SER A 205 -0.90 7.16 16.80
CA SER A 205 -0.30 8.37 16.26
C SER A 205 0.18 9.33 17.34
N TYR A 206 -0.62 9.52 18.40
CA TYR A 206 -0.23 10.33 19.56
C TYR A 206 1.00 9.76 20.27
N PHE A 207 1.06 8.45 20.49
CA PHE A 207 2.19 7.83 21.18
C PHE A 207 3.49 7.84 20.38
N ILE A 208 3.42 7.82 19.05
CA ILE A 208 4.59 7.81 18.16
C ILE A 208 4.86 9.18 17.51
N LYS A 209 4.24 10.26 18.01
CA LYS A 209 4.36 11.62 17.45
C LYS A 209 5.80 12.11 17.32
N ASP A 210 6.66 11.67 18.24
CA ASP A 210 8.07 12.10 18.28
C ASP A 210 8.88 11.59 17.09
N LEU A 211 8.44 10.52 16.39
CA LEU A 211 9.03 10.07 15.13
C LEU A 211 8.98 11.15 14.04
N MET A 212 7.95 12.00 14.08
CA MET A 212 7.71 13.06 13.11
C MET A 212 7.97 14.45 13.69
N ASN A 213 8.39 14.56 14.95
CA ASN A 213 8.48 15.81 15.71
C ASN A 213 7.15 16.59 15.70
N PHE A 214 6.03 15.89 15.74
CA PHE A 214 4.70 16.51 15.75
C PHE A 214 4.32 16.95 17.15
N ASN A 215 3.59 18.08 17.24
CA ASN A 215 2.83 18.41 18.42
C ASN A 215 1.59 17.50 18.53
N VAL A 216 0.90 17.57 19.67
CA VAL A 216 -0.28 16.73 19.94
C VAL A 216 -1.36 16.90 18.88
N ILE A 217 -1.66 18.15 18.49
CA ILE A 217 -2.75 18.45 17.54
C ILE A 217 -2.44 17.84 16.18
N TYR A 218 -1.22 18.05 15.64
CA TYR A 218 -0.83 17.47 14.36
C TYR A 218 -0.85 15.94 14.40
N SER A 219 -0.38 15.32 15.49
CA SER A 219 -0.41 13.86 15.59
C SER A 219 -1.83 13.29 15.53
N LEU A 220 -2.79 13.91 16.18
CA LEU A 220 -4.19 13.49 16.14
C LEU A 220 -4.80 13.66 14.74
N ILE A 221 -4.52 14.80 14.09
CA ILE A 221 -4.98 15.09 12.71
C ILE A 221 -4.41 14.05 11.74
N TYR A 222 -3.10 13.80 11.78
CA TYR A 222 -2.45 12.83 10.89
C TYR A 222 -2.95 11.41 11.15
N GLY A 223 -3.10 11.00 12.41
CA GLY A 223 -3.68 9.71 12.77
C GLY A 223 -5.08 9.51 12.19
N PHE A 224 -5.92 10.55 12.27
CA PHE A 224 -7.26 10.52 11.68
C PHE A 224 -7.24 10.39 10.15
N PHE A 225 -6.47 11.24 9.46
CA PHE A 225 -6.42 11.21 7.99
C PHE A 225 -5.79 9.92 7.47
N ILE A 226 -4.67 9.46 8.07
CA ILE A 226 -4.02 8.21 7.65
C ILE A 226 -4.97 7.03 7.85
N GLY A 227 -5.69 6.95 8.98
CA GLY A 227 -6.68 5.89 9.21
C GLY A 227 -7.80 5.87 8.17
N ILE A 228 -8.39 7.02 7.84
CA ILE A 228 -9.42 7.12 6.80
C ILE A 228 -8.86 6.76 5.42
N LEU A 229 -7.69 7.27 5.07
CA LEU A 229 -7.08 7.05 3.76
C LEU A 229 -6.65 5.58 3.58
N ALA A 230 -6.09 4.95 4.62
CA ALA A 230 -5.75 3.53 4.60
C ALA A 230 -7.00 2.66 4.37
N PHE A 231 -8.06 2.90 5.14
CA PHE A 231 -9.34 2.23 4.96
C PHE A 231 -9.93 2.42 3.55
N SER A 232 -9.86 3.64 3.03
CA SER A 232 -10.39 3.98 1.72
C SER A 232 -9.59 3.35 0.58
N GLY A 233 -8.26 3.28 0.70
CA GLY A 233 -7.37 2.61 -0.27
C GLY A 233 -7.67 1.13 -0.40
N ASP A 234 -7.74 0.40 0.72
CA ASP A 234 -8.15 -1.01 0.75
C ASP A 234 -9.58 -1.19 0.19
N LEU A 235 -10.51 -0.27 0.47
CA LEU A 235 -11.86 -0.35 -0.07
C LEU A 235 -11.89 -0.17 -1.60
N LEU A 236 -11.10 0.76 -2.15
CA LEU A 236 -10.98 0.99 -3.59
C LEU A 236 -10.41 -0.25 -4.30
N GLU A 237 -9.33 -0.81 -3.76
CA GLU A 237 -8.73 -2.03 -4.32
C GLU A 237 -9.70 -3.22 -4.22
N SER A 238 -10.37 -3.38 -3.10
CA SER A 238 -11.41 -4.39 -2.92
C SER A 238 -12.54 -4.24 -3.95
N ALA A 239 -13.01 -3.01 -4.21
CA ALA A 239 -14.03 -2.72 -5.22
C ALA A 239 -13.57 -3.11 -6.63
N PHE A 240 -12.33 -2.80 -6.98
CA PHE A 240 -11.70 -3.20 -8.24
C PHE A 240 -11.69 -4.73 -8.39
N LYS A 241 -11.20 -5.47 -7.38
CA LYS A 241 -11.16 -6.95 -7.40
C LYS A 241 -12.53 -7.57 -7.57
N ARG A 242 -13.57 -7.05 -6.89
CA ARG A 242 -14.95 -7.55 -7.04
C ARG A 242 -15.52 -7.28 -8.42
N LYS A 243 -15.19 -6.14 -9.03
CA LYS A 243 -15.63 -5.83 -10.41
C LYS A 243 -15.09 -6.84 -11.43
N ILE A 244 -13.88 -7.35 -11.20
CA ILE A 244 -13.23 -8.36 -12.06
C ILE A 244 -13.66 -9.79 -11.66
N GLY A 245 -14.36 -9.97 -10.54
CA GLY A 245 -14.83 -11.28 -10.06
C GLY A 245 -13.78 -12.08 -9.28
N VAL A 246 -12.71 -11.43 -8.80
CA VAL A 246 -11.66 -12.07 -8.00
C VAL A 246 -11.68 -11.58 -6.54
N LYS A 247 -10.97 -12.31 -5.67
CA LYS A 247 -10.81 -11.94 -4.27
C LYS A 247 -9.41 -11.42 -3.97
N ASP A 248 -8.39 -12.10 -4.46
CA ASP A 248 -6.99 -11.80 -4.20
C ASP A 248 -6.34 -11.31 -5.50
N SER A 249 -5.40 -10.38 -5.42
CA SER A 249 -4.75 -9.80 -6.61
C SER A 249 -3.77 -10.76 -7.29
N GLY A 250 -3.22 -11.71 -6.54
CA GLY A 250 -2.23 -12.65 -7.05
C GLY A 250 -1.88 -13.75 -6.05
N LYS A 251 -0.79 -14.46 -6.34
CA LYS A 251 -0.22 -15.51 -5.49
C LYS A 251 1.30 -15.34 -5.31
N LEU A 252 1.82 -14.13 -5.47
CA LEU A 252 3.25 -13.86 -5.40
C LEU A 252 3.81 -14.13 -4.00
N ILE A 253 3.04 -13.85 -2.95
CA ILE A 253 3.47 -14.09 -1.58
C ILE A 253 2.79 -15.37 -1.07
N PRO A 254 3.54 -16.47 -0.83
CA PRO A 254 2.96 -17.71 -0.33
C PRO A 254 2.17 -17.51 0.96
N GLY A 255 0.90 -17.91 0.94
CA GLY A 255 -0.02 -17.77 2.06
C GLY A 255 -0.60 -16.37 2.31
N HIS A 256 -0.11 -15.33 1.62
CA HIS A 256 -0.53 -13.93 1.82
C HIS A 256 -1.26 -13.29 0.61
N GLY A 257 -1.40 -13.99 -0.52
CA GLY A 257 -2.04 -13.44 -1.72
C GLY A 257 -1.08 -12.68 -2.62
N GLY A 258 -1.57 -11.61 -3.25
CA GLY A 258 -0.77 -10.76 -4.11
C GLY A 258 0.03 -9.70 -3.36
N LEU A 259 0.99 -9.13 -4.06
CA LEU A 259 1.77 -8.00 -3.57
C LEU A 259 0.91 -6.72 -3.53
N MET A 260 0.03 -6.54 -4.52
CA MET A 260 -0.91 -5.42 -4.59
C MET A 260 -1.83 -5.39 -3.35
N ASP A 261 -2.29 -6.57 -2.86
CA ASP A 261 -3.08 -6.72 -1.63
C ASP A 261 -2.32 -6.27 -0.35
N ARG A 262 -1.03 -5.99 -0.44
CA ARG A 262 -0.18 -5.52 0.68
C ARG A 262 0.07 -4.02 0.63
N PHE A 263 -0.17 -3.40 -0.53
CA PHE A 263 0.03 -1.97 -0.73
C PHE A 263 -1.27 -1.18 -0.81
N ASP A 264 -2.43 -1.84 -0.78
CA ASP A 264 -3.76 -1.25 -0.93
C ASP A 264 -4.03 -0.09 0.04
N GLY A 265 -3.74 -0.25 1.32
CA GLY A 265 -3.85 0.79 2.34
C GLY A 265 -2.92 1.99 2.10
N TYR A 266 -1.82 1.80 1.38
CA TYR A 266 -0.83 2.85 1.14
C TYR A 266 -1.13 3.70 -0.10
N PHE A 267 -2.01 3.25 -1.01
CA PHE A 267 -2.27 3.95 -2.27
C PHE A 267 -2.76 5.40 -2.10
N LEU A 268 -3.49 5.70 -1.03
CA LEU A 268 -3.91 7.05 -0.71
C LEU A 268 -3.05 7.71 0.37
N VAL A 269 -2.44 6.93 1.25
CA VAL A 269 -1.64 7.43 2.36
C VAL A 269 -0.33 8.06 1.88
N MET A 270 0.38 7.44 0.92
CA MET A 270 1.66 7.96 0.44
C MET A 270 1.55 9.31 -0.27
N PRO A 271 0.60 9.52 -1.20
CA PRO A 271 0.37 10.84 -1.79
C PRO A 271 0.00 11.91 -0.76
N PHE A 272 -0.84 11.57 0.22
CA PHE A 272 -1.20 12.49 1.29
C PHE A 272 0.02 12.93 2.10
N LEU A 273 0.87 11.97 2.52
CA LEU A 273 2.09 12.28 3.27
C LEU A 273 3.05 13.14 2.44
N TYR A 274 3.23 12.83 1.16
CA TYR A 274 4.06 13.65 0.28
C TYR A 274 3.60 15.10 0.21
N ILE A 275 2.29 15.33 0.02
CA ILE A 275 1.73 16.69 -0.06
C ILE A 275 1.82 17.42 1.28
N SER A 276 1.67 16.70 2.39
CA SER A 276 1.60 17.31 3.72
C SER A 276 2.98 17.62 4.35
N ILE A 277 4.07 17.02 3.83
CA ILE A 277 5.43 17.21 4.33
C ILE A 277 6.22 18.18 3.44
N ASN A 278 5.80 18.35 2.18
CA ASN A 278 6.43 19.24 1.20
C ASN A 278 5.91 20.66 1.32
#